data_84844dec0b4ec1094dc6065ea2ba9af0
#
_entry.id   84844dec0b4ec1094dc6065ea2ba9af0
#
_cell.length_a   1.000
_cell.length_b   1.000
_cell.length_c   1.000
_cell.angle_alpha   90.00
_cell.angle_beta   90.00
_cell.angle_gamma   90.00
#
_symmetry.space_group_name_H-M   'P 1'
#
loop_
_entity.id
_entity.type
_entity.pdbx_description
1 polymer ?
#
loop_
_entity_poly.entity_id
_entity_poly.type
_entity_poly.pdbx_seq_one_letter_code
_entity_poly.pdbx_strand_id
1 'polypeptide(L)'
;MSTTTRTRPTTTSTAGATATGRTSTARATEGRLDRMGIPRPLALGFVAVLLFMTGVGVESNFVVPHVVAVLGSPETTVAAIVTCSSLAALVGSYLSGALSDLVGPRRVMVVGFVAWVVPEVLFLVALGTGSVPFAAVAYTVRGLGYPLFAFAFLVWVGITTPPQRNGAAVGWFYVAFTGGLPTLGSLFAIGAIPALGGGTVGETGAMAASVVLVTAGFLVVLFGVRLPNGSARLAPADESTWRVLTSGIRLLATRPRILMGFAVRLIDTAPEFGMFVVLPAVIADERGWGQQRWLLMTVCVYATNILVNALFGWVGDRIGWQRTVRWFGVVGSAAGLLAWWYVPQLVPAGSDWGYVLSVVAGCVFGCMLAGFVPMGAIMPALAPGHEGAAMAVYTTAAGGAAFVGSAVVAVVLALGGGGEAVTWTFVGLYACAFAMVHFLVVPQDGGHRAAH
;
A
#
# COMPACT_ATOMS: atom_id res chain seq x y z
N MET A 1 -60.82 46.27 -38.53
CA MET A 1 -61.00 47.55 -37.84
C MET A 1 -60.26 47.46 -36.54
N SER A 2 -59.11 48.09 -36.55
CA SER A 2 -58.70 49.20 -35.69
C SER A 2 -58.28 48.77 -34.31
N THR A 3 -57.16 49.07 -33.68
CA THR A 3 -56.08 50.02 -33.95
C THR A 3 -54.90 49.69 -33.01
N THR A 4 -53.74 49.87 -33.55
CA THR A 4 -52.44 49.91 -32.88
C THR A 4 -52.37 50.96 -31.77
N THR A 5 -51.65 50.63 -30.65
CA THR A 5 -50.93 51.72 -29.97
C THR A 5 -49.60 51.11 -29.38
N ARG A 6 -48.52 51.62 -29.95
CA ARG A 6 -47.13 51.48 -29.50
C ARG A 6 -46.85 52.44 -28.35
N THR A 7 -46.36 52.04 -27.23
CA THR A 7 -45.71 52.94 -26.28
C THR A 7 -44.29 52.44 -25.99
N ARG A 8 -43.32 53.28 -26.34
CA ARG A 8 -41.91 53.21 -25.94
C ARG A 8 -41.80 53.56 -24.46
N PRO A 9 -40.93 52.87 -23.70
CA PRO A 9 -40.41 53.41 -22.45
C PRO A 9 -39.06 54.09 -22.68
N THR A 10 -38.97 55.25 -22.12
CA THR A 10 -37.86 56.17 -21.94
C THR A 10 -36.69 55.59 -21.21
N THR A 11 -35.51 55.85 -21.74
CA THR A 11 -34.21 55.72 -21.11
C THR A 11 -34.13 56.66 -19.91
N THR A 12 -33.79 56.09 -18.74
CA THR A 12 -33.12 56.76 -17.62
C THR A 12 -31.83 56.11 -17.29
N SER A 13 -30.78 56.83 -17.66
CA SER A 13 -29.38 56.62 -17.20
C SER A 13 -29.31 56.87 -15.70
N THR A 14 -28.78 55.90 -14.95
CA THR A 14 -28.19 56.16 -13.64
C THR A 14 -26.91 55.38 -13.48
N ALA A 15 -25.86 56.14 -13.58
CA ALA A 15 -24.62 56.11 -12.80
C ALA A 15 -24.05 54.78 -12.32
N GLY A 16 -22.81 54.58 -12.72
CA GLY A 16 -21.84 53.61 -12.30
C GLY A 16 -21.77 53.35 -10.78
N ALA A 17 -21.74 52.10 -10.50
CA ALA A 17 -21.11 51.58 -9.29
C ALA A 17 -20.07 50.56 -9.74
N THR A 18 -18.85 50.98 -9.75
CA THR A 18 -17.62 50.20 -9.82
C THR A 18 -17.65 49.10 -8.75
N ALA A 19 -18.03 47.92 -9.13
CA ALA A 19 -17.79 46.70 -8.34
C ALA A 19 -16.38 46.19 -8.61
N THR A 20 -15.38 47.02 -8.35
CA THR A 20 -14.02 46.58 -8.08
C THR A 20 -13.94 46.19 -6.62
N GLY A 21 -13.77 44.93 -6.35
CA GLY A 21 -13.35 44.52 -5.03
C GLY A 21 -14.16 43.36 -4.47
N ARG A 22 -13.68 42.17 -4.75
CA ARG A 22 -13.54 41.07 -3.76
C ARG A 22 -13.27 39.73 -4.46
N THR A 23 -12.24 39.64 -5.26
CA THR A 23 -11.56 38.39 -5.56
C THR A 23 -10.17 38.34 -4.87
N SER A 24 -10.12 38.90 -3.66
CA SER A 24 -9.02 38.68 -2.72
C SER A 24 -9.50 37.76 -1.61
N THR A 25 -10.09 36.63 -1.94
CA THR A 25 -10.26 35.53 -0.99
C THR A 25 -8.94 34.80 -0.89
N ALA A 26 -8.16 35.21 0.13
CA ALA A 26 -7.28 34.35 0.89
C ALA A 26 -6.57 33.26 0.07
N ARG A 27 -5.48 33.59 -0.61
CA ARG A 27 -4.32 32.69 -0.65
C ARG A 27 -3.90 32.50 0.80
N ALA A 28 -4.59 31.60 1.50
CA ALA A 28 -4.10 31.01 2.72
C ALA A 28 -2.67 30.56 2.41
N THR A 29 -1.71 31.09 3.10
CA THR A 29 -0.29 30.76 2.94
C THR A 29 -0.18 29.25 2.93
N GLU A 30 0.02 28.65 1.75
CA GLU A 30 0.23 27.21 1.61
C GLU A 30 1.37 26.81 2.52
N GLY A 31 1.07 26.02 3.53
CA GLY A 31 2.07 25.58 4.47
C GLY A 31 3.02 24.59 3.85
N ARG A 32 4.12 24.34 4.54
CA ARG A 32 5.16 23.41 4.11
C ARG A 32 4.58 22.01 3.83
N LEU A 33 3.66 21.51 4.67
CA LEU A 33 3.00 20.21 4.52
C LEU A 33 2.12 20.15 3.26
N ASP A 34 1.34 21.20 2.98
CA ASP A 34 0.49 21.24 1.78
C ASP A 34 1.34 21.22 0.51
N ARG A 35 2.50 21.88 0.51
CA ARG A 35 3.46 21.85 -0.61
C ARG A 35 4.08 20.47 -0.81
N MET A 36 4.22 19.68 0.26
CA MET A 36 4.68 18.28 0.21
C MET A 36 3.56 17.30 -0.16
N GLY A 37 2.32 17.75 -0.35
CA GLY A 37 1.17 16.89 -0.66
C GLY A 37 0.57 16.20 0.57
N ILE A 38 0.98 16.57 1.79
CA ILE A 38 0.42 16.03 3.04
C ILE A 38 -0.76 16.92 3.47
N PRO A 39 -2.01 16.40 3.48
CA PRO A 39 -3.16 17.17 3.97
C PRO A 39 -2.97 17.44 5.46
N ARG A 40 -2.84 18.71 5.84
CA ARG A 40 -2.61 19.13 7.25
C ARG A 40 -3.53 18.44 8.25
N PRO A 41 -4.84 18.33 7.99
CA PRO A 41 -5.75 17.72 8.95
C PRO A 41 -5.48 16.23 9.17
N LEU A 42 -4.82 15.55 8.22
CA LEU A 42 -4.46 14.14 8.28
C LEU A 42 -2.98 13.88 8.61
N ALA A 43 -2.17 14.92 8.80
CA ALA A 43 -0.72 14.76 9.02
C ALA A 43 -0.38 13.80 10.17
N LEU A 44 -1.09 13.89 11.28
CA LEU A 44 -0.95 12.95 12.40
C LEU A 44 -1.41 11.52 12.06
N GLY A 45 -2.30 11.36 11.08
CA GLY A 45 -2.71 10.05 10.60
C GLY A 45 -1.58 9.27 9.92
N PHE A 46 -0.68 9.95 9.20
CA PHE A 46 0.52 9.31 8.64
C PHE A 46 1.47 8.82 9.74
N VAL A 47 1.64 9.61 10.80
CA VAL A 47 2.42 9.18 11.99
C VAL A 47 1.75 7.99 12.67
N ALA A 48 0.42 8.00 12.77
CA ALA A 48 -0.35 6.90 13.33
C ALA A 48 -0.17 5.61 12.54
N VAL A 49 -0.25 5.68 11.19
CA VAL A 49 0.00 4.51 10.32
C VAL A 49 1.44 4.03 10.48
N LEU A 50 2.42 4.93 10.52
CA LEU A 50 3.82 4.56 10.73
C LEU A 50 4.01 3.78 12.03
N LEU A 51 3.49 4.28 13.16
CA LEU A 51 3.58 3.62 14.48
C LEU A 51 2.85 2.28 14.49
N PHE A 52 1.62 2.25 13.95
CA PHE A 52 0.82 1.03 13.87
C PHE A 52 1.53 -0.04 13.05
N MET A 53 2.01 0.31 11.86
CA MET A 53 2.71 -0.61 10.96
C MET A 53 4.08 -1.03 11.51
N THR A 54 4.76 -0.16 12.28
CA THR A 54 5.97 -0.55 13.02
C THR A 54 5.66 -1.67 14.01
N GLY A 55 4.60 -1.53 14.80
CA GLY A 55 4.18 -2.58 15.73
C GLY A 55 3.83 -3.89 15.02
N VAL A 56 3.05 -3.82 13.93
CA VAL A 56 2.73 -5.00 13.10
C VAL A 56 3.98 -5.68 12.54
N GLY A 57 4.99 -4.90 12.18
CA GLY A 57 6.23 -5.38 11.55
C GLY A 57 7.24 -6.01 12.51
N VAL A 58 7.10 -5.84 13.83
CA VAL A 58 8.08 -6.33 14.83
C VAL A 58 8.39 -7.81 14.66
N GLU A 59 7.39 -8.63 14.45
CA GLU A 59 7.52 -10.08 14.39
C GLU A 59 7.83 -10.66 13.00
N SER A 60 7.80 -9.83 11.95
CA SER A 60 7.82 -10.27 10.54
C SER A 60 8.97 -11.23 10.20
N ASN A 61 10.12 -11.10 10.89
CA ASN A 61 11.30 -11.89 10.59
C ASN A 61 11.53 -13.07 11.52
N PHE A 62 10.79 -13.19 12.63
CA PHE A 62 11.05 -14.24 13.62
C PHE A 62 9.80 -15.03 14.05
N VAL A 63 8.60 -14.61 13.68
CA VAL A 63 7.36 -15.28 14.15
C VAL A 63 7.34 -16.77 13.85
N VAL A 64 7.75 -17.19 12.65
CA VAL A 64 7.72 -18.63 12.28
C VAL A 64 8.68 -19.45 13.17
N PRO A 65 9.99 -19.19 13.21
CA PRO A 65 10.91 -19.93 14.08
C PRO A 65 10.54 -19.81 15.56
N HIS A 66 10.03 -18.65 16.01
CA HIS A 66 9.58 -18.44 17.39
C HIS A 66 8.42 -19.38 17.75
N VAL A 67 7.37 -19.43 16.93
CA VAL A 67 6.19 -20.28 17.19
C VAL A 67 6.56 -21.76 17.13
N VAL A 68 7.44 -22.17 16.19
CA VAL A 68 7.99 -23.52 16.14
C VAL A 68 8.72 -23.86 17.45
N ALA A 69 9.58 -22.97 17.94
CA ALA A 69 10.34 -23.20 19.16
C ALA A 69 9.46 -23.24 20.42
N VAL A 70 8.48 -22.36 20.53
CA VAL A 70 7.63 -22.24 21.72
C VAL A 70 6.57 -23.33 21.79
N LEU A 71 5.90 -23.64 20.67
CA LEU A 71 4.82 -24.64 20.63
C LEU A 71 5.29 -26.06 20.31
N GLY A 72 6.57 -26.25 19.94
CA GLY A 72 7.09 -27.56 19.52
C GLY A 72 6.39 -28.12 18.27
N SER A 73 5.78 -27.27 17.47
CA SER A 73 4.97 -27.66 16.31
C SER A 73 5.84 -27.79 15.06
N PRO A 74 5.47 -28.66 14.11
CA PRO A 74 6.14 -28.72 12.81
C PRO A 74 6.06 -27.37 12.09
N GLU A 75 7.15 -27.00 11.40
CA GLU A 75 7.22 -25.74 10.62
C GLU A 75 6.08 -25.63 9.59
N THR A 76 5.67 -26.76 9.00
CA THR A 76 4.54 -26.82 8.06
C THR A 76 3.21 -26.37 8.68
N THR A 77 2.98 -26.71 9.95
CA THR A 77 1.80 -26.27 10.70
C THR A 77 1.83 -24.77 10.93
N VAL A 78 2.99 -24.24 11.34
CA VAL A 78 3.16 -22.79 11.58
C VAL A 78 3.04 -22.02 10.26
N ALA A 79 3.63 -22.51 9.18
CA ALA A 79 3.48 -21.94 7.84
C ALA A 79 2.01 -21.89 7.38
N ALA A 80 1.23 -22.93 7.68
CA ALA A 80 -0.21 -22.95 7.40
C ALA A 80 -0.94 -21.87 8.22
N ILE A 81 -0.61 -21.66 9.49
CA ILE A 81 -1.18 -20.60 10.34
C ILE A 81 -0.90 -19.21 9.72
N VAL A 82 0.34 -18.95 9.32
CA VAL A 82 0.73 -17.68 8.67
C VAL A 82 0.01 -17.50 7.34
N THR A 83 -0.17 -18.57 6.57
CA THR A 83 -0.94 -18.55 5.32
C THR A 83 -2.40 -18.19 5.57
N CYS A 84 -3.04 -18.78 6.58
CA CYS A 84 -4.41 -18.42 6.96
C CYS A 84 -4.53 -16.96 7.41
N SER A 85 -3.54 -16.44 8.16
CA SER A 85 -3.47 -15.03 8.54
C SER A 85 -3.33 -14.11 7.33
N SER A 86 -2.51 -14.50 6.35
CA SER A 86 -2.36 -13.75 5.10
C SER A 86 -3.64 -13.73 4.27
N LEU A 87 -4.41 -14.82 4.27
CA LEU A 87 -5.72 -14.88 3.63
C LEU A 87 -6.73 -13.98 4.36
N ALA A 88 -6.69 -13.96 5.69
CA ALA A 88 -7.51 -13.02 6.48
C ALA A 88 -7.12 -11.57 6.18
N ALA A 89 -5.83 -11.27 6.02
CA ALA A 89 -5.36 -9.94 5.60
C ALA A 89 -5.86 -9.53 4.21
N LEU A 90 -5.93 -10.46 3.27
CA LEU A 90 -6.55 -10.24 1.95
C LEU A 90 -8.03 -9.84 2.09
N VAL A 91 -8.79 -10.57 2.92
CA VAL A 91 -10.20 -10.25 3.23
C VAL A 91 -10.31 -8.89 3.91
N GLY A 92 -9.46 -8.61 4.90
CA GLY A 92 -9.38 -7.32 5.60
C GLY A 92 -9.08 -6.16 4.64
N SER A 93 -8.22 -6.39 3.65
CA SER A 93 -7.88 -5.41 2.61
C SER A 93 -9.11 -5.02 1.78
N TYR A 94 -9.91 -6.00 1.37
CA TYR A 94 -11.17 -5.76 0.68
C TYR A 94 -12.18 -5.01 1.57
N LEU A 95 -12.36 -5.51 2.78
CA LEU A 95 -13.33 -4.96 3.73
C LEU A 95 -12.97 -3.53 4.15
N SER A 96 -11.70 -3.15 4.16
CA SER A 96 -11.26 -1.79 4.53
C SER A 96 -11.93 -0.70 3.69
N GLY A 97 -11.99 -0.88 2.38
CA GLY A 97 -12.66 0.05 1.47
C GLY A 97 -14.17 -0.02 1.58
N ALA A 98 -14.75 -1.23 1.49
CA ALA A 98 -16.20 -1.43 1.52
C ALA A 98 -16.84 -0.96 2.85
N LEU A 99 -16.19 -1.22 3.99
CA LEU A 99 -16.65 -0.72 5.28
C LEU A 99 -16.42 0.78 5.43
N SER A 100 -15.36 1.34 4.84
CA SER A 100 -15.16 2.79 4.83
C SER A 100 -16.29 3.53 4.14
N ASP A 101 -16.84 2.96 3.06
CA ASP A 101 -18.02 3.49 2.39
C ASP A 101 -19.27 3.45 3.28
N LEU A 102 -19.43 2.43 4.12
CA LEU A 102 -20.62 2.23 4.97
C LEU A 102 -20.60 3.05 6.25
N VAL A 103 -19.47 3.04 6.96
CA VAL A 103 -19.41 3.58 8.34
C VAL A 103 -18.39 4.70 8.51
N GLY A 104 -17.64 5.01 7.47
CA GLY A 104 -16.56 5.99 7.46
C GLY A 104 -15.20 5.41 7.88
N PRO A 105 -14.11 5.91 7.27
CA PRO A 105 -12.77 5.34 7.44
C PRO A 105 -12.27 5.35 8.89
N ARG A 106 -12.56 6.39 9.68
CA ARG A 106 -12.15 6.46 11.08
C ARG A 106 -12.70 5.31 11.93
N ARG A 107 -13.98 4.94 11.71
CA ARG A 107 -14.60 3.81 12.44
C ARG A 107 -13.99 2.48 12.03
N VAL A 108 -13.65 2.34 10.74
CA VAL A 108 -12.98 1.13 10.24
C VAL A 108 -11.58 1.01 10.85
N MET A 109 -10.84 2.12 11.02
CA MET A 109 -9.56 2.12 11.73
C MET A 109 -9.71 1.65 13.20
N VAL A 110 -10.78 2.05 13.89
CA VAL A 110 -11.08 1.54 15.25
C VAL A 110 -11.31 0.04 15.24
N VAL A 111 -12.12 -0.45 14.28
CA VAL A 111 -12.36 -1.90 14.11
C VAL A 111 -11.05 -2.62 13.80
N GLY A 112 -10.20 -2.06 12.93
CA GLY A 112 -8.88 -2.60 12.59
C GLY A 112 -7.97 -2.71 13.81
N PHE A 113 -7.93 -1.68 14.65
CA PHE A 113 -7.19 -1.70 15.90
C PHE A 113 -7.65 -2.84 16.83
N VAL A 114 -8.96 -2.96 17.07
CA VAL A 114 -9.51 -4.02 17.92
C VAL A 114 -9.25 -5.41 17.32
N ALA A 115 -9.45 -5.56 16.00
CA ALA A 115 -9.21 -6.80 15.27
C ALA A 115 -7.72 -7.19 15.21
N TRP A 116 -6.80 -6.29 15.55
CA TRP A 116 -5.39 -6.61 15.68
C TRP A 116 -5.00 -6.85 17.15
N VAL A 117 -5.31 -5.91 18.05
CA VAL A 117 -4.82 -5.94 19.44
C VAL A 117 -5.43 -7.08 20.24
N VAL A 118 -6.75 -7.30 20.13
CA VAL A 118 -7.40 -8.38 20.91
C VAL A 118 -6.88 -9.75 20.51
N PRO A 119 -6.83 -10.12 19.22
CA PRO A 119 -6.25 -11.40 18.81
C PRO A 119 -4.74 -11.51 19.10
N GLU A 120 -3.97 -10.39 19.07
CA GLU A 120 -2.55 -10.42 19.45
C GLU A 120 -2.35 -10.80 20.91
N VAL A 121 -3.12 -10.19 21.81
CA VAL A 121 -3.08 -10.55 23.24
C VAL A 121 -3.50 -12.01 23.43
N LEU A 122 -4.55 -12.47 22.74
CA LEU A 122 -4.98 -13.88 22.78
C LEU A 122 -3.91 -14.83 22.21
N PHE A 123 -3.18 -14.40 21.18
CA PHE A 123 -2.09 -15.16 20.61
C PHE A 123 -0.93 -15.32 21.61
N LEU A 124 -0.53 -14.26 22.30
CA LEU A 124 0.46 -14.30 23.35
C LEU A 124 0.04 -15.24 24.52
N VAL A 125 -1.24 -15.20 24.90
CA VAL A 125 -1.80 -16.15 25.90
C VAL A 125 -1.74 -17.58 25.36
N ALA A 126 -2.08 -17.80 24.08
CA ALA A 126 -2.04 -19.12 23.45
C ALA A 126 -0.61 -19.69 23.40
N LEU A 127 0.40 -18.86 23.14
CA LEU A 127 1.81 -19.27 23.23
C LEU A 127 2.18 -19.69 24.65
N GLY A 128 1.76 -18.92 25.66
CA GLY A 128 2.01 -19.25 27.08
C GLY A 128 1.30 -20.51 27.56
N THR A 129 0.15 -20.87 26.98
CA THR A 129 -0.58 -22.10 27.31
C THR A 129 -0.17 -23.32 26.46
N GLY A 130 0.66 -23.14 25.44
CA GLY A 130 1.09 -24.21 24.54
C GLY A 130 -0.01 -24.71 23.58
N SER A 131 -1.11 -23.98 23.41
CA SER A 131 -2.24 -24.42 22.61
C SER A 131 -2.13 -24.01 21.14
N VAL A 132 -1.73 -24.94 20.27
CA VAL A 132 -1.63 -24.73 18.82
C VAL A 132 -2.95 -24.30 18.17
N PRO A 133 -4.10 -24.95 18.42
CA PRO A 133 -5.37 -24.50 17.81
C PRO A 133 -5.78 -23.11 18.23
N PHE A 134 -5.55 -22.73 19.49
CA PHE A 134 -5.85 -21.39 19.97
C PHE A 134 -4.93 -20.35 19.33
N ALA A 135 -3.62 -20.62 19.24
CA ALA A 135 -2.68 -19.77 18.54
C ALA A 135 -3.06 -19.60 17.06
N ALA A 136 -3.46 -20.67 16.39
CA ALA A 136 -3.87 -20.63 14.99
C ALA A 136 -5.09 -19.73 14.74
N VAL A 137 -6.12 -19.84 15.57
CA VAL A 137 -7.32 -19.01 15.46
C VAL A 137 -7.00 -17.55 15.75
N ALA A 138 -6.29 -17.28 16.85
CA ALA A 138 -5.93 -15.92 17.25
C ALA A 138 -5.07 -15.23 16.17
N TYR A 139 -4.02 -15.90 15.70
CA TYR A 139 -3.13 -15.35 14.69
C TYR A 139 -3.83 -15.13 13.34
N THR A 140 -4.72 -16.03 12.94
CA THR A 140 -5.51 -15.89 11.71
C THR A 140 -6.45 -14.67 11.78
N VAL A 141 -7.21 -14.52 12.87
CA VAL A 141 -8.14 -13.38 13.02
C VAL A 141 -7.39 -12.05 13.06
N ARG A 142 -6.20 -12.02 13.71
CA ARG A 142 -5.32 -10.86 13.75
C ARG A 142 -4.97 -10.34 12.36
N GLY A 143 -4.84 -11.22 11.38
CA GLY A 143 -4.57 -10.87 9.99
C GLY A 143 -5.51 -9.84 9.39
N LEU A 144 -6.77 -9.76 9.86
CA LEU A 144 -7.74 -8.74 9.44
C LEU A 144 -7.35 -7.32 9.89
N GLY A 145 -6.60 -7.18 10.99
CA GLY A 145 -6.47 -5.92 11.72
C GLY A 145 -5.72 -4.83 10.97
N TYR A 146 -4.47 -5.12 10.53
CA TYR A 146 -3.65 -4.09 9.92
C TYR A 146 -4.22 -3.54 8.60
N PRO A 147 -4.82 -4.36 7.71
CA PRO A 147 -5.40 -3.82 6.50
C PRO A 147 -6.60 -2.92 6.77
N LEU A 148 -7.46 -3.31 7.73
CA LEU A 148 -8.59 -2.49 8.16
C LEU A 148 -8.13 -1.14 8.71
N PHE A 149 -7.01 -1.10 9.45
CA PHE A 149 -6.48 0.16 9.96
C PHE A 149 -5.82 1.00 8.86
N ALA A 150 -4.82 0.45 8.18
CA ALA A 150 -3.98 1.22 7.28
C ALA A 150 -4.72 1.61 5.98
N PHE A 151 -5.43 0.68 5.36
CA PHE A 151 -6.10 0.97 4.09
C PHE A 151 -7.37 1.82 4.26
N ALA A 152 -8.04 1.75 5.42
CA ALA A 152 -9.09 2.73 5.71
C ALA A 152 -8.52 4.15 5.81
N PHE A 153 -7.31 4.32 6.36
CA PHE A 153 -6.64 5.63 6.33
C PHE A 153 -6.29 6.05 4.90
N LEU A 154 -5.88 5.12 4.03
CA LEU A 154 -5.63 5.42 2.62
C LEU A 154 -6.89 5.91 1.90
N VAL A 155 -8.05 5.30 2.18
CA VAL A 155 -9.36 5.81 1.69
C VAL A 155 -9.59 7.23 2.19
N TRP A 156 -9.35 7.49 3.48
CA TRP A 156 -9.51 8.83 4.07
C TRP A 156 -8.59 9.87 3.43
N VAL A 157 -7.35 9.52 3.15
CA VAL A 157 -6.42 10.36 2.39
C VAL A 157 -6.99 10.69 1.01
N GLY A 158 -7.49 9.69 0.29
CA GLY A 158 -8.03 9.85 -1.07
C GLY A 158 -9.21 10.83 -1.15
N ILE A 159 -10.15 10.76 -0.19
CA ILE A 159 -11.33 11.64 -0.16
C ILE A 159 -11.07 13.06 0.39
N THR A 160 -9.94 13.24 1.10
CA THR A 160 -9.61 14.52 1.74
C THR A 160 -8.62 15.33 0.90
N THR A 161 -7.82 14.67 0.07
CA THR A 161 -6.77 15.31 -0.73
C THR A 161 -7.32 15.80 -2.07
N PRO A 162 -6.99 17.03 -2.50
CA PRO A 162 -7.34 17.50 -3.85
C PRO A 162 -6.73 16.58 -4.93
N PRO A 163 -7.44 16.34 -6.06
CA PRO A 163 -6.99 15.42 -7.12
C PRO A 163 -5.57 15.71 -7.62
N GLN A 164 -5.17 16.99 -7.69
CA GLN A 164 -3.86 17.43 -8.18
C GLN A 164 -2.68 17.00 -7.29
N ARG A 165 -2.93 16.61 -6.03
CA ARG A 165 -1.93 16.24 -5.03
C ARG A 165 -2.15 14.83 -4.46
N ASN A 166 -3.11 14.11 -5.02
CA ASN A 166 -3.47 12.80 -4.48
C ASN A 166 -2.35 11.77 -4.64
N GLY A 167 -1.60 11.83 -5.74
CA GLY A 167 -0.42 10.98 -5.95
C GLY A 167 0.64 11.18 -4.88
N ALA A 168 1.00 12.43 -4.55
CA ALA A 168 1.95 12.73 -3.48
C ALA A 168 1.45 12.24 -2.11
N ALA A 169 0.17 12.43 -1.79
CA ALA A 169 -0.42 11.97 -0.53
C ALA A 169 -0.40 10.44 -0.41
N VAL A 170 -0.71 9.71 -1.49
CA VAL A 170 -0.56 8.24 -1.57
C VAL A 170 0.89 7.83 -1.40
N GLY A 171 1.83 8.56 -2.01
CA GLY A 171 3.27 8.32 -1.83
C GLY A 171 3.69 8.41 -0.36
N TRP A 172 3.26 9.44 0.37
CA TRP A 172 3.52 9.57 1.80
C TRP A 172 2.85 8.47 2.63
N PHE A 173 1.66 8.01 2.21
CA PHE A 173 1.03 6.85 2.84
C PHE A 173 1.95 5.63 2.74
N TYR A 174 2.49 5.35 1.57
CA TYR A 174 3.40 4.20 1.41
C TYR A 174 4.73 4.39 2.14
N VAL A 175 5.26 5.62 2.26
CA VAL A 175 6.41 5.88 3.15
C VAL A 175 6.09 5.47 4.59
N ALA A 176 4.91 5.80 5.11
CA ALA A 176 4.50 5.40 6.45
C ALA A 176 4.23 3.90 6.56
N PHE A 177 3.56 3.32 5.58
CA PHE A 177 3.16 1.90 5.57
C PHE A 177 4.38 0.97 5.44
N THR A 178 5.18 1.12 4.39
CA THR A 178 6.36 0.28 4.14
C THR A 178 7.53 0.67 5.03
N GLY A 179 7.65 1.93 5.42
CA GLY A 179 8.63 2.37 6.41
C GLY A 179 8.39 1.74 7.78
N GLY A 180 7.12 1.60 8.18
CA GLY A 180 6.74 0.92 9.43
C GLY A 180 6.97 -0.59 9.35
N LEU A 181 6.27 -1.27 8.44
CA LEU A 181 6.15 -2.72 8.43
C LEU A 181 7.49 -3.46 8.28
N PRO A 182 8.21 -3.42 7.15
CA PRO A 182 9.43 -4.19 7.00
C PRO A 182 10.66 -3.54 7.64
N THR A 183 10.70 -2.22 7.80
CA THR A 183 11.93 -1.52 8.19
C THR A 183 11.98 -1.21 9.68
N LEU A 184 11.11 -0.30 10.16
CA LEU A 184 11.15 0.11 11.57
C LEU A 184 10.71 -1.01 12.51
N GLY A 185 9.78 -1.88 12.10
CA GLY A 185 9.41 -3.06 12.88
C GLY A 185 10.59 -3.99 13.10
N SER A 186 11.35 -4.31 12.04
CA SER A 186 12.55 -5.13 12.15
C SER A 186 13.65 -4.47 12.98
N LEU A 187 13.89 -3.16 12.78
CA LEU A 187 14.87 -2.42 13.59
C LEU A 187 14.48 -2.39 15.06
N PHE A 188 13.19 -2.23 15.36
CA PHE A 188 12.70 -2.31 16.73
C PHE A 188 12.95 -3.70 17.33
N ALA A 189 12.66 -4.77 16.60
CA ALA A 189 12.90 -6.14 17.04
C ALA A 189 14.39 -6.40 17.35
N ILE A 190 15.29 -5.93 16.48
CA ILE A 190 16.76 -6.06 16.67
C ILE A 190 17.21 -5.43 18.00
N GLY A 191 16.64 -4.30 18.39
CA GLY A 191 16.95 -3.65 19.65
C GLY A 191 16.19 -4.23 20.84
N ALA A 192 14.91 -4.55 20.66
CA ALA A 192 14.03 -4.98 21.75
C ALA A 192 14.32 -6.41 22.22
N ILE A 193 14.60 -7.36 21.30
CA ILE A 193 14.82 -8.76 21.65
C ILE A 193 15.98 -8.93 22.64
N PRO A 194 17.20 -8.39 22.41
CA PRO A 194 18.27 -8.47 23.39
C PRO A 194 17.97 -7.75 24.70
N ALA A 195 17.31 -6.59 24.63
CA ALA A 195 16.97 -5.79 25.80
C ALA A 195 15.94 -6.46 26.72
N LEU A 196 15.08 -7.34 26.16
CA LEU A 196 14.01 -8.04 26.88
C LEU A 196 14.38 -9.49 27.26
N GLY A 197 15.67 -9.84 27.25
CA GLY A 197 16.18 -11.11 27.75
C GLY A 197 16.73 -12.07 26.68
N GLY A 198 16.63 -11.70 25.40
CA GLY A 198 17.14 -12.50 24.28
C GLY A 198 16.37 -13.81 24.04
N GLY A 199 16.67 -14.50 22.94
CA GLY A 199 16.03 -15.76 22.58
C GLY A 199 14.49 -15.66 22.57
N THR A 200 13.83 -16.77 22.82
CA THR A 200 12.35 -16.85 22.80
C THR A 200 11.67 -15.93 23.83
N VAL A 201 12.32 -15.66 24.97
CA VAL A 201 11.81 -14.72 25.98
C VAL A 201 11.81 -13.30 25.45
N GLY A 202 12.94 -12.87 24.86
CA GLY A 202 13.06 -11.56 24.24
C GLY A 202 12.13 -11.37 23.04
N GLU A 203 11.94 -12.41 22.24
CA GLU A 203 11.00 -12.43 21.11
C GLU A 203 9.55 -12.26 21.57
N THR A 204 9.10 -13.02 22.57
CA THR A 204 7.78 -12.86 23.19
C THR A 204 7.63 -11.44 23.79
N GLY A 205 8.68 -10.93 24.44
CA GLY A 205 8.71 -9.56 24.97
C GLY A 205 8.58 -8.49 23.87
N ALA A 206 9.25 -8.68 22.73
CA ALA A 206 9.14 -7.80 21.59
C ALA A 206 7.74 -7.79 20.97
N MET A 207 7.10 -8.97 20.87
CA MET A 207 5.70 -9.11 20.44
C MET A 207 4.75 -8.40 21.43
N ALA A 208 4.95 -8.52 22.74
CA ALA A 208 4.16 -7.78 23.74
C ALA A 208 4.39 -6.26 23.61
N ALA A 209 5.61 -5.80 23.36
CA ALA A 209 5.93 -4.40 23.13
C ALA A 209 5.30 -3.85 21.83
N SER A 210 5.08 -4.69 20.82
CA SER A 210 4.38 -4.30 19.59
C SER A 210 2.94 -3.81 19.85
N VAL A 211 2.26 -4.38 20.86
CA VAL A 211 0.93 -3.95 21.29
C VAL A 211 0.96 -2.49 21.76
N VAL A 212 2.03 -2.06 22.40
CA VAL A 212 2.21 -0.67 22.86
C VAL A 212 2.35 0.27 21.64
N LEU A 213 3.14 -0.12 20.64
CA LEU A 213 3.33 0.67 19.41
C LEU A 213 2.02 0.80 18.60
N VAL A 214 1.31 -0.30 18.44
CA VAL A 214 0.00 -0.32 17.76
C VAL A 214 -1.00 0.54 18.50
N THR A 215 -1.05 0.44 19.84
CA THR A 215 -1.93 1.25 20.68
C THR A 215 -1.56 2.73 20.59
N ALA A 216 -0.28 3.08 20.61
CA ALA A 216 0.18 4.46 20.42
C ALA A 216 -0.27 5.03 19.06
N GLY A 217 -0.10 4.27 17.98
CA GLY A 217 -0.62 4.63 16.65
C GLY A 217 -2.13 4.87 16.64
N PHE A 218 -2.89 4.00 17.28
CA PHE A 218 -4.34 4.16 17.42
C PHE A 218 -4.73 5.41 18.22
N LEU A 219 -4.07 5.69 19.34
CA LEU A 219 -4.32 6.89 20.16
C LEU A 219 -4.02 8.18 19.39
N VAL A 220 -2.99 8.19 18.53
CA VAL A 220 -2.72 9.32 17.64
C VAL A 220 -3.89 9.57 16.68
N VAL A 221 -4.52 8.55 16.12
CA VAL A 221 -5.75 8.72 15.30
C VAL A 221 -6.91 9.22 16.15
N LEU A 222 -7.11 8.60 17.31
CA LEU A 222 -8.28 8.86 18.15
C LEU A 222 -8.31 10.32 18.63
N PHE A 223 -7.17 10.85 19.05
CA PHE A 223 -7.06 12.20 19.63
C PHE A 223 -6.52 13.25 18.66
N GLY A 224 -5.69 12.84 17.69
CA GLY A 224 -4.96 13.74 16.81
C GLY A 224 -5.71 14.07 15.52
N VAL A 225 -6.55 13.17 14.98
CA VAL A 225 -7.25 13.39 13.72
C VAL A 225 -8.73 13.68 13.99
N ARG A 226 -9.14 14.94 13.81
CA ARG A 226 -10.51 15.40 14.14
C ARG A 226 -11.21 15.99 12.91
N LEU A 227 -11.46 15.15 11.90
CA LEU A 227 -12.22 15.57 10.70
C LEU A 227 -13.64 14.96 10.73
N PRO A 228 -14.70 15.76 10.48
CA PRO A 228 -16.07 15.26 10.48
C PRO A 228 -16.33 14.16 9.44
N ASN A 229 -15.72 14.27 8.26
CA ASN A 229 -15.88 13.31 7.16
C ASN A 229 -15.32 11.91 7.47
N GLY A 230 -14.42 11.77 8.42
CA GLY A 230 -13.83 10.48 8.80
C GLY A 230 -14.81 9.47 9.39
N SER A 231 -15.94 9.92 9.92
CA SER A 231 -16.98 9.05 10.51
C SER A 231 -18.32 9.12 9.75
N ALA A 232 -18.33 9.81 8.59
CA ALA A 232 -19.50 9.89 7.76
C ALA A 232 -19.57 8.70 6.79
N ARG A 233 -20.79 8.24 6.50
CA ARG A 233 -21.04 7.30 5.42
C ARG A 233 -20.68 7.97 4.09
N LEU A 234 -19.87 7.29 3.26
CA LEU A 234 -19.46 7.79 1.95
C LEU A 234 -20.39 7.29 0.84
N ALA A 235 -20.93 6.06 0.98
CA ALA A 235 -21.89 5.52 0.04
C ALA A 235 -23.23 6.27 0.11
N PRO A 236 -23.98 6.36 -1.02
CA PRO A 236 -25.32 6.92 -1.06
C PRO A 236 -26.23 6.34 0.02
N ALA A 237 -27.11 7.19 0.61
CA ALA A 237 -27.93 6.79 1.75
C ALA A 237 -28.98 5.73 1.39
N ASP A 238 -29.42 5.70 0.14
CA ASP A 238 -30.40 4.78 -0.44
C ASP A 238 -29.82 3.40 -0.82
N GLU A 239 -28.49 3.26 -0.86
CA GLU A 239 -27.86 1.97 -1.17
C GLU A 239 -27.92 1.01 0.04
N SER A 240 -28.36 -0.24 -0.23
CA SER A 240 -28.38 -1.28 0.80
C SER A 240 -26.95 -1.70 1.18
N THR A 241 -26.76 -2.07 2.46
CA THR A 241 -25.48 -2.52 3.00
C THR A 241 -24.84 -3.64 2.16
N TRP A 242 -25.63 -4.62 1.73
CA TRP A 242 -25.13 -5.72 0.91
C TRP A 242 -24.64 -5.27 -0.44
N ARG A 243 -25.31 -4.31 -1.07
CA ARG A 243 -24.92 -3.74 -2.36
C ARG A 243 -23.59 -2.99 -2.23
N VAL A 244 -23.38 -2.26 -1.16
CA VAL A 244 -22.11 -1.56 -0.90
C VAL A 244 -20.98 -2.58 -0.64
N LEU A 245 -21.22 -3.60 0.20
CA LEU A 245 -20.23 -4.65 0.48
C LEU A 245 -19.82 -5.45 -0.77
N THR A 246 -20.72 -5.63 -1.73
CA THR A 246 -20.40 -6.35 -2.97
C THR A 246 -20.01 -5.43 -4.13
N SER A 247 -20.00 -4.12 -3.91
CA SER A 247 -19.75 -3.11 -4.96
C SER A 247 -18.40 -3.28 -5.65
N GLY A 248 -17.33 -3.59 -4.91
CA GLY A 248 -16.00 -3.85 -5.47
C GLY A 248 -15.99 -5.06 -6.42
N ILE A 249 -16.61 -6.17 -6.02
CA ILE A 249 -16.73 -7.37 -6.87
C ILE A 249 -17.55 -7.05 -8.12
N ARG A 250 -18.64 -6.31 -7.96
CA ARG A 250 -19.45 -5.86 -9.07
C ARG A 250 -18.68 -4.92 -10.01
N LEU A 251 -17.87 -4.01 -9.48
CA LEU A 251 -17.01 -3.14 -10.29
C LEU A 251 -16.00 -3.96 -11.10
N LEU A 252 -15.36 -4.97 -10.50
CA LEU A 252 -14.47 -5.89 -11.22
C LEU A 252 -15.18 -6.60 -12.38
N ALA A 253 -16.41 -7.07 -12.15
CA ALA A 253 -17.17 -7.81 -13.16
C ALA A 253 -17.73 -6.90 -14.28
N THR A 254 -18.04 -5.63 -13.98
CA THR A 254 -18.78 -4.75 -14.90
C THR A 254 -17.93 -3.66 -15.56
N ARG A 255 -16.77 -3.31 -14.98
CA ARG A 255 -15.91 -2.23 -15.49
C ARG A 255 -14.53 -2.75 -15.90
N PRO A 256 -14.26 -2.99 -17.20
CA PRO A 256 -12.98 -3.53 -17.67
C PRO A 256 -11.75 -2.72 -17.23
N ARG A 257 -11.88 -1.38 -17.13
CA ARG A 257 -10.78 -0.53 -16.64
C ARG A 257 -10.43 -0.79 -15.18
N ILE A 258 -11.40 -1.08 -14.32
CA ILE A 258 -11.17 -1.45 -12.92
C ILE A 258 -10.49 -2.83 -12.85
N LEU A 259 -10.93 -3.79 -13.66
CA LEU A 259 -10.28 -5.11 -13.75
C LEU A 259 -8.83 -4.99 -14.25
N MET A 260 -8.57 -4.16 -15.26
CA MET A 260 -7.20 -3.88 -15.72
C MET A 260 -6.36 -3.21 -14.62
N GLY A 261 -6.92 -2.24 -13.90
CA GLY A 261 -6.24 -1.60 -12.77
C GLY A 261 -5.94 -2.58 -11.64
N PHE A 262 -6.85 -3.49 -11.33
CA PHE A 262 -6.64 -4.59 -10.39
C PHE A 262 -5.48 -5.49 -10.83
N ALA A 263 -5.48 -5.93 -12.09
CA ALA A 263 -4.43 -6.78 -12.65
C ALA A 263 -3.07 -6.06 -12.65
N VAL A 264 -3.02 -4.79 -13.07
CA VAL A 264 -1.79 -3.98 -13.03
C VAL A 264 -1.26 -3.86 -11.59
N ARG A 265 -2.14 -3.61 -10.61
CA ARG A 265 -1.72 -3.51 -9.19
C ARG A 265 -1.24 -4.85 -8.64
N LEU A 266 -1.81 -5.95 -9.07
CA LEU A 266 -1.39 -7.30 -8.69
C LEU A 266 0.01 -7.60 -9.26
N ILE A 267 0.22 -7.29 -10.54
CA ILE A 267 1.49 -7.47 -11.25
C ILE A 267 2.59 -6.56 -10.70
N ASP A 268 2.25 -5.39 -10.17
CA ASP A 268 3.19 -4.45 -9.55
C ASP A 268 4.07 -5.14 -8.49
N THR A 269 3.47 -5.73 -7.48
CA THR A 269 4.18 -6.25 -6.31
C THR A 269 4.46 -7.76 -6.38
N ALA A 270 3.78 -8.51 -7.27
CA ALA A 270 3.99 -9.96 -7.36
C ALA A 270 5.44 -10.36 -7.70
N PRO A 271 6.18 -9.67 -8.61
CA PRO A 271 7.58 -9.97 -8.87
C PRO A 271 8.48 -9.78 -7.65
N GLU A 272 8.22 -8.76 -6.83
CA GLU A 272 8.94 -8.52 -5.57
C GLU A 272 8.90 -9.78 -4.69
N PHE A 273 7.70 -10.25 -4.37
CA PHE A 273 7.53 -11.45 -3.54
C PHE A 273 8.05 -12.73 -4.21
N GLY A 274 7.91 -12.85 -5.53
CA GLY A 274 8.45 -13.99 -6.27
C GLY A 274 9.99 -14.03 -6.25
N MET A 275 10.64 -12.89 -6.39
CA MET A 275 12.12 -12.82 -6.37
C MET A 275 12.68 -13.10 -4.98
N PHE A 276 11.95 -12.83 -3.90
CA PHE A 276 12.35 -13.26 -2.55
C PHE A 276 12.35 -14.78 -2.36
N VAL A 277 11.73 -15.54 -3.26
CA VAL A 277 11.81 -17.01 -3.23
C VAL A 277 13.06 -17.53 -3.96
N VAL A 278 13.43 -16.92 -5.09
CA VAL A 278 14.51 -17.45 -5.96
C VAL A 278 15.86 -16.77 -5.77
N LEU A 279 15.91 -15.47 -5.46
CA LEU A 279 17.17 -14.73 -5.32
C LEU A 279 18.02 -15.13 -4.11
N PRO A 280 17.47 -15.54 -2.95
CA PRO A 280 18.30 -15.97 -1.82
C PRO A 280 19.30 -17.06 -2.20
N ALA A 281 18.85 -18.09 -2.94
CA ALA A 281 19.71 -19.16 -3.41
C ALA A 281 20.83 -18.64 -4.33
N VAL A 282 20.50 -17.75 -5.25
CA VAL A 282 21.48 -17.14 -6.15
C VAL A 282 22.50 -16.29 -5.37
N ILE A 283 22.03 -15.38 -4.53
CA ILE A 283 22.86 -14.37 -3.86
C ILE A 283 23.67 -15.01 -2.71
N ALA A 284 23.02 -15.79 -1.85
CA ALA A 284 23.68 -16.35 -0.67
C ALA A 284 24.52 -17.55 -1.00
N ASP A 285 23.99 -18.50 -1.80
CA ASP A 285 24.61 -19.81 -2.00
C ASP A 285 25.47 -19.84 -3.28
N GLU A 286 24.89 -19.61 -4.46
CA GLU A 286 25.63 -19.73 -5.74
C GLU A 286 26.72 -18.66 -5.89
N ARG A 287 26.46 -17.42 -5.43
CA ARG A 287 27.46 -16.32 -5.49
C ARG A 287 28.36 -16.28 -4.26
N GLY A 288 28.08 -17.08 -3.22
CA GLY A 288 28.89 -17.21 -2.03
C GLY A 288 28.95 -15.98 -1.13
N TRP A 289 27.99 -15.05 -1.26
CA TRP A 289 27.96 -13.85 -0.42
C TRP A 289 27.32 -14.09 0.95
N GLY A 290 26.58 -15.17 1.12
CA GLY A 290 25.98 -15.60 2.37
C GLY A 290 24.67 -14.87 2.72
N GLN A 291 23.92 -15.47 3.63
CA GLN A 291 22.57 -15.02 4.02
C GLN A 291 22.56 -13.60 4.61
N GLN A 292 23.59 -13.20 5.35
CA GLN A 292 23.65 -11.86 5.94
C GLN A 292 23.70 -10.76 4.88
N ARG A 293 24.49 -10.97 3.80
CA ARG A 293 24.57 -10.02 2.70
C ARG A 293 23.28 -9.98 1.88
N TRP A 294 22.58 -11.10 1.73
CA TRP A 294 21.24 -11.12 1.15
C TRP A 294 20.28 -10.24 1.95
N LEU A 295 20.22 -10.41 3.27
CA LEU A 295 19.37 -9.58 4.14
C LEU A 295 19.72 -8.09 4.06
N LEU A 296 21.01 -7.76 4.02
CA LEU A 296 21.45 -6.36 3.87
C LEU A 296 21.03 -5.79 2.50
N MET A 297 21.14 -6.57 1.43
CA MET A 297 20.66 -6.19 0.10
C MET A 297 19.16 -5.87 0.13
N THR A 298 18.33 -6.72 0.75
CA THR A 298 16.89 -6.49 0.85
C THR A 298 16.56 -5.23 1.63
N VAL A 299 17.27 -4.94 2.71
CA VAL A 299 17.14 -3.68 3.46
C VAL A 299 17.43 -2.47 2.58
N CYS A 300 18.50 -2.52 1.76
CA CYS A 300 18.84 -1.44 0.83
C CYS A 300 17.75 -1.24 -0.24
N VAL A 301 17.21 -2.32 -0.81
CA VAL A 301 16.13 -2.29 -1.81
C VAL A 301 14.87 -1.63 -1.21
N TYR A 302 14.45 -2.06 -0.02
CA TYR A 302 13.28 -1.48 0.64
C TYR A 302 13.50 -0.03 1.07
N ALA A 303 14.66 0.28 1.63
CA ALA A 303 15.00 1.67 2.00
C ALA A 303 14.91 2.60 0.77
N THR A 304 15.44 2.16 -0.38
CA THR A 304 15.35 2.93 -1.62
C THR A 304 13.90 3.10 -2.07
N ASN A 305 13.11 2.04 -2.08
CA ASN A 305 11.68 2.09 -2.40
C ASN A 305 10.94 3.10 -1.51
N ILE A 306 11.12 3.01 -0.19
CA ILE A 306 10.48 3.89 0.78
C ILE A 306 10.82 5.36 0.52
N LEU A 307 12.11 5.67 0.34
CA LEU A 307 12.57 7.04 0.13
C LEU A 307 12.00 7.68 -1.14
N VAL A 308 11.79 6.89 -2.20
CA VAL A 308 11.31 7.40 -3.48
C VAL A 308 9.79 7.31 -3.67
N ASN A 309 9.05 6.67 -2.77
CA ASN A 309 7.58 6.58 -2.87
C ASN A 309 6.93 7.98 -2.93
N ALA A 310 7.30 8.89 -2.02
CA ALA A 310 6.78 10.25 -2.03
C ALA A 310 7.22 11.04 -3.28
N LEU A 311 8.44 10.80 -3.76
CA LEU A 311 8.96 11.41 -4.99
C LEU A 311 8.12 10.99 -6.20
N PHE A 312 7.85 9.69 -6.39
CA PHE A 312 7.06 9.22 -7.51
C PHE A 312 5.58 9.61 -7.42
N GLY A 313 5.04 9.77 -6.21
CA GLY A 313 3.74 10.41 -6.04
C GLY A 313 3.72 11.82 -6.60
N TRP A 314 4.71 12.65 -6.25
CA TRP A 314 4.85 14.02 -6.76
C TRP A 314 5.18 14.08 -8.26
N VAL A 315 6.03 13.19 -8.77
CA VAL A 315 6.32 13.05 -10.20
C VAL A 315 5.03 12.72 -10.95
N GLY A 316 4.23 11.78 -10.43
CA GLY A 316 2.93 11.42 -11.01
C GLY A 316 1.97 12.59 -11.10
N ASP A 317 1.90 13.41 -10.05
CA ASP A 317 1.06 14.61 -10.05
C ASP A 317 1.50 15.67 -11.09
N ARG A 318 2.79 15.68 -11.48
CA ARG A 318 3.34 16.66 -12.46
C ARG A 318 3.31 16.19 -13.90
N ILE A 319 3.75 14.96 -14.18
CA ILE A 319 3.91 14.45 -15.55
C ILE A 319 2.74 13.58 -16.01
N GLY A 320 1.81 13.29 -15.09
CA GLY A 320 0.62 12.44 -15.29
C GLY A 320 0.77 11.06 -14.65
N TRP A 321 -0.27 10.63 -13.95
CA TRP A 321 -0.28 9.37 -13.20
C TRP A 321 -0.08 8.17 -14.12
N GLN A 322 -0.80 8.12 -15.26
CA GLN A 322 -0.69 7.04 -16.24
C GLN A 322 0.72 6.94 -16.84
N ARG A 323 1.34 8.08 -17.17
CA ARG A 323 2.70 8.12 -17.73
C ARG A 323 3.73 7.62 -16.71
N THR A 324 3.60 8.04 -15.45
CA THR A 324 4.50 7.60 -14.37
C THR A 324 4.43 6.11 -14.17
N VAL A 325 3.22 5.54 -14.03
CA VAL A 325 3.04 4.09 -13.90
C VAL A 325 3.59 3.34 -15.10
N ARG A 326 3.33 3.83 -16.31
CA ARG A 326 3.73 3.15 -17.55
C ARG A 326 5.23 3.08 -17.71
N TRP A 327 5.94 4.19 -17.55
CA TRP A 327 7.36 4.26 -17.87
C TRP A 327 8.26 3.91 -16.69
N PHE A 328 7.98 4.42 -15.50
CA PHE A 328 8.77 4.11 -14.32
C PHE A 328 8.28 2.84 -13.65
N GLY A 329 6.99 2.75 -13.33
CA GLY A 329 6.42 1.56 -12.72
C GLY A 329 6.64 0.30 -13.56
N VAL A 330 6.10 0.24 -14.77
CA VAL A 330 6.12 -1.00 -15.57
C VAL A 330 7.47 -1.21 -16.26
N VAL A 331 7.89 -0.28 -17.13
CA VAL A 331 9.13 -0.46 -17.93
C VAL A 331 10.36 -0.41 -17.04
N GLY A 332 10.39 0.55 -16.10
CA GLY A 332 11.50 0.68 -15.16
C GLY A 332 11.64 -0.54 -14.25
N SER A 333 10.52 -1.06 -13.70
CA SER A 333 10.55 -2.27 -12.86
C SER A 333 10.94 -3.52 -13.65
N ALA A 334 10.49 -3.67 -14.90
CA ALA A 334 10.92 -4.78 -15.75
C ALA A 334 12.44 -4.74 -16.01
N ALA A 335 12.97 -3.57 -16.34
CA ALA A 335 14.42 -3.38 -16.54
C ALA A 335 15.19 -3.59 -15.23
N GLY A 336 14.70 -3.04 -14.11
CA GLY A 336 15.29 -3.22 -12.79
C GLY A 336 15.29 -4.68 -12.33
N LEU A 337 14.21 -5.42 -12.61
CA LEU A 337 14.09 -6.84 -12.31
C LEU A 337 15.13 -7.66 -13.08
N LEU A 338 15.28 -7.40 -14.39
CA LEU A 338 16.33 -8.02 -15.21
C LEU A 338 17.73 -7.68 -14.69
N ALA A 339 17.97 -6.41 -14.34
CA ALA A 339 19.25 -6.02 -13.76
C ALA A 339 19.51 -6.75 -12.43
N TRP A 340 18.50 -6.83 -11.53
CA TRP A 340 18.63 -7.51 -10.23
C TRP A 340 18.87 -9.01 -10.37
N TRP A 341 18.34 -9.64 -11.44
CA TRP A 341 18.59 -11.04 -11.76
C TRP A 341 19.96 -11.28 -12.39
N TYR A 342 20.33 -10.50 -13.44
CA TYR A 342 21.52 -10.80 -14.23
C TYR A 342 22.82 -10.20 -13.67
N VAL A 343 22.77 -9.01 -13.04
CA VAL A 343 23.99 -8.36 -12.52
C VAL A 343 24.74 -9.25 -11.55
N PRO A 344 24.10 -9.91 -10.55
CA PRO A 344 24.79 -10.83 -9.67
C PRO A 344 25.51 -11.95 -10.42
N GLN A 345 24.98 -12.42 -11.54
CA GLN A 345 25.51 -13.53 -12.32
C GLN A 345 26.67 -13.11 -13.24
N LEU A 346 26.71 -11.86 -13.65
CA LEU A 346 27.73 -11.28 -14.53
C LEU A 346 29.01 -10.85 -13.79
N VAL A 347 28.94 -10.65 -12.48
CA VAL A 347 30.06 -10.23 -11.66
C VAL A 347 30.79 -11.44 -11.05
N PRO A 348 32.09 -11.32 -10.68
CA PRO A 348 32.80 -12.42 -10.04
C PRO A 348 32.16 -12.85 -8.71
N ALA A 349 32.02 -14.17 -8.49
CA ALA A 349 31.50 -14.73 -7.26
C ALA A 349 32.37 -14.32 -6.04
N GLY A 350 31.75 -14.07 -4.90
CA GLY A 350 32.45 -13.69 -3.67
C GLY A 350 33.07 -12.30 -3.65
N SER A 351 33.06 -11.54 -4.78
CA SER A 351 33.69 -10.22 -4.83
C SER A 351 32.85 -9.14 -4.15
N ASP A 352 33.49 -8.26 -3.37
CA ASP A 352 32.81 -7.19 -2.67
C ASP A 352 32.23 -6.13 -3.61
N TRP A 353 32.96 -5.76 -4.66
CA TRP A 353 32.46 -4.81 -5.66
C TRP A 353 31.30 -5.39 -6.48
N GLY A 354 31.36 -6.71 -6.78
CA GLY A 354 30.26 -7.41 -7.44
C GLY A 354 28.99 -7.44 -6.58
N TYR A 355 29.14 -7.62 -5.27
CA TYR A 355 28.05 -7.49 -4.33
C TYR A 355 27.45 -6.08 -4.34
N VAL A 356 28.28 -5.02 -4.30
CA VAL A 356 27.80 -3.62 -4.33
C VAL A 356 27.02 -3.34 -5.62
N LEU A 357 27.51 -3.79 -6.80
CA LEU A 357 26.78 -3.63 -8.05
C LEU A 357 25.43 -4.38 -8.02
N SER A 358 25.38 -5.56 -7.41
CA SER A 358 24.15 -6.33 -7.26
C SER A 358 23.15 -5.63 -6.32
N VAL A 359 23.63 -5.00 -5.26
CA VAL A 359 22.80 -4.15 -4.37
C VAL A 359 22.26 -2.95 -5.16
N VAL A 360 23.10 -2.28 -5.97
CA VAL A 360 22.65 -1.15 -6.80
C VAL A 360 21.57 -1.59 -7.78
N ALA A 361 21.73 -2.74 -8.44
CA ALA A 361 20.72 -3.29 -9.34
C ALA A 361 19.39 -3.56 -8.63
N GLY A 362 19.42 -4.15 -7.43
CA GLY A 362 18.24 -4.32 -6.58
C GLY A 362 17.61 -2.99 -6.17
N CYS A 363 18.42 -1.99 -5.80
CA CYS A 363 17.93 -0.64 -5.48
C CYS A 363 17.27 0.05 -6.69
N VAL A 364 17.77 -0.19 -7.92
CA VAL A 364 17.10 0.31 -9.14
C VAL A 364 15.73 -0.32 -9.27
N PHE A 365 15.58 -1.64 -9.07
CA PHE A 365 14.28 -2.29 -9.05
C PHE A 365 13.35 -1.69 -7.98
N GLY A 366 13.81 -1.59 -6.72
CA GLY A 366 13.05 -0.98 -5.63
C GLY A 366 12.63 0.46 -5.90
N CYS A 367 13.53 1.25 -6.53
CA CYS A 367 13.23 2.62 -6.96
C CYS A 367 12.11 2.65 -8.02
N MET A 368 12.22 1.82 -9.05
CA MET A 368 11.25 1.79 -10.16
C MET A 368 9.89 1.25 -9.70
N LEU A 369 9.87 0.31 -8.77
CA LEU A 369 8.64 -0.22 -8.17
C LEU A 369 7.78 0.88 -7.55
N ALA A 370 8.40 1.91 -6.95
CA ALA A 370 7.69 3.08 -6.45
C ALA A 370 6.98 3.89 -7.56
N GLY A 371 7.32 3.69 -8.82
CA GLY A 371 6.62 4.28 -9.97
C GLY A 371 5.14 3.86 -10.09
N PHE A 372 4.71 2.82 -9.39
CA PHE A 372 3.31 2.40 -9.29
C PHE A 372 2.49 3.17 -8.23
N VAL A 373 3.10 3.98 -7.39
CA VAL A 373 2.41 4.77 -6.35
C VAL A 373 1.17 5.51 -6.88
N PRO A 374 1.20 6.14 -8.07
CA PRO A 374 0.02 6.83 -8.60
C PRO A 374 -1.20 5.92 -8.88
N MET A 375 -1.04 4.59 -8.89
CA MET A 375 -2.18 3.67 -9.02
C MET A 375 -3.21 3.85 -7.90
N GLY A 376 -2.77 4.22 -6.69
CA GLY A 376 -3.67 4.56 -5.57
C GLY A 376 -4.53 5.80 -5.83
N ALA A 377 -4.12 6.69 -6.74
CA ALA A 377 -4.91 7.82 -7.19
C ALA A 377 -5.74 7.50 -8.45
N ILE A 378 -5.21 6.66 -9.35
CA ILE A 378 -5.88 6.23 -10.59
C ILE A 378 -7.15 5.43 -10.27
N MET A 379 -7.07 4.46 -9.35
CA MET A 379 -8.18 3.53 -9.09
C MET A 379 -9.47 4.22 -8.65
N PRO A 380 -9.49 5.10 -7.64
CA PRO A 380 -10.70 5.84 -7.29
C PRO A 380 -11.16 6.79 -8.41
N ALA A 381 -10.23 7.40 -9.17
CA ALA A 381 -10.57 8.27 -10.28
C ALA A 381 -11.27 7.54 -11.46
N LEU A 382 -11.09 6.23 -11.59
CA LEU A 382 -11.80 5.38 -12.57
C LEU A 382 -13.24 5.05 -12.17
N ALA A 383 -13.63 5.29 -10.93
CA ALA A 383 -14.95 4.97 -10.40
C ALA A 383 -15.55 6.11 -9.57
N PRO A 384 -15.83 7.30 -10.17
CA PRO A 384 -16.46 8.41 -9.46
C PRO A 384 -17.77 7.98 -8.81
N GLY A 385 -17.98 8.35 -7.53
CA GLY A 385 -19.13 7.97 -6.72
C GLY A 385 -19.03 6.55 -6.10
N HIS A 386 -17.97 5.80 -6.40
CA HIS A 386 -17.70 4.47 -5.85
C HIS A 386 -16.21 4.33 -5.46
N GLU A 387 -15.62 5.42 -4.97
CA GLU A 387 -14.18 5.53 -4.69
C GLU A 387 -13.71 4.50 -3.66
N GLY A 388 -14.50 4.25 -2.61
CA GLY A 388 -14.18 3.25 -1.60
C GLY A 388 -14.22 1.82 -2.15
N ALA A 389 -15.20 1.50 -3.02
CA ALA A 389 -15.26 0.22 -3.70
C ALA A 389 -14.05 0.01 -4.63
N ALA A 390 -13.62 1.04 -5.36
CA ALA A 390 -12.42 1.00 -6.19
C ALA A 390 -11.15 0.85 -5.34
N MET A 391 -11.09 1.49 -4.19
CA MET A 391 -9.99 1.32 -3.23
C MET A 391 -10.00 -0.06 -2.58
N ALA A 392 -11.15 -0.64 -2.29
CA ALA A 392 -11.25 -2.02 -1.83
C ALA A 392 -10.65 -3.00 -2.85
N VAL A 393 -10.96 -2.83 -4.13
CA VAL A 393 -10.37 -3.61 -5.23
C VAL A 393 -8.85 -3.40 -5.31
N TYR A 394 -8.38 -2.16 -5.23
CA TYR A 394 -6.96 -1.82 -5.27
C TYR A 394 -6.16 -2.44 -4.13
N THR A 395 -6.65 -2.33 -2.89
CA THR A 395 -5.99 -2.88 -1.70
C THR A 395 -6.04 -4.41 -1.67
N THR A 396 -7.10 -5.01 -2.21
CA THR A 396 -7.20 -6.45 -2.40
C THR A 396 -6.12 -6.95 -3.37
N ALA A 397 -5.89 -6.24 -4.47
CA ALA A 397 -4.80 -6.57 -5.40
C ALA A 397 -3.43 -6.48 -4.71
N ALA A 398 -3.21 -5.45 -3.89
CA ALA A 398 -1.98 -5.30 -3.13
C ALA A 398 -1.74 -6.46 -2.15
N GLY A 399 -2.76 -6.84 -1.38
CA GLY A 399 -2.69 -7.99 -0.46
C GLY A 399 -2.55 -9.34 -1.17
N GLY A 400 -3.14 -9.49 -2.37
CA GLY A 400 -3.06 -10.71 -3.17
C GLY A 400 -1.75 -10.91 -3.92
N ALA A 401 -0.96 -9.84 -4.09
CA ALA A 401 0.27 -9.89 -4.87
C ALA A 401 1.33 -10.85 -4.30
N ALA A 402 1.41 -10.96 -2.97
CA ALA A 402 2.32 -11.92 -2.32
C ALA A 402 1.97 -13.37 -2.68
N PHE A 403 0.69 -13.71 -2.63
CA PHE A 403 0.20 -15.02 -3.04
C PHE A 403 0.49 -15.28 -4.52
N VAL A 404 0.18 -14.33 -5.41
CA VAL A 404 0.41 -14.48 -6.86
C VAL A 404 1.90 -14.59 -7.18
N GLY A 405 2.76 -13.80 -6.53
CA GLY A 405 4.21 -13.88 -6.71
C GLY A 405 4.74 -15.28 -6.41
N SER A 406 4.41 -15.82 -5.24
CA SER A 406 4.80 -17.16 -4.84
C SER A 406 4.18 -18.26 -5.72
N ALA A 407 2.91 -18.09 -6.14
CA ALA A 407 2.23 -19.04 -7.02
C ALA A 407 2.87 -19.11 -8.41
N VAL A 408 3.25 -17.97 -8.99
CA VAL A 408 3.98 -17.92 -10.27
C VAL A 408 5.29 -18.71 -10.15
N VAL A 409 6.06 -18.47 -9.08
CA VAL A 409 7.31 -19.21 -8.83
C VAL A 409 7.04 -20.71 -8.74
N ALA A 410 6.07 -21.12 -7.91
CA ALA A 410 5.74 -22.53 -7.71
C ALA A 410 5.34 -23.21 -9.05
N VAL A 411 4.51 -22.55 -9.87
CA VAL A 411 4.09 -23.08 -11.17
C VAL A 411 5.28 -23.22 -12.13
N VAL A 412 6.11 -22.18 -12.24
CA VAL A 412 7.27 -22.21 -13.15
C VAL A 412 8.26 -23.31 -12.74
N LEU A 413 8.56 -23.44 -11.44
CA LEU A 413 9.45 -24.48 -10.94
C LEU A 413 8.84 -25.89 -11.13
N ALA A 414 7.53 -26.05 -10.91
CA ALA A 414 6.83 -27.33 -11.15
C ALA A 414 6.85 -27.76 -12.62
N LEU A 415 6.92 -26.81 -13.54
CA LEU A 415 7.06 -27.05 -14.98
C LEU A 415 8.52 -27.30 -15.40
N GLY A 416 9.45 -27.38 -14.47
CA GLY A 416 10.87 -27.61 -14.73
C GLY A 416 11.67 -26.35 -15.08
N GLY A 417 11.08 -25.16 -14.94
CA GLY A 417 11.78 -23.89 -15.11
C GLY A 417 12.70 -23.60 -13.91
N GLY A 418 13.70 -22.74 -14.12
CA GLY A 418 14.57 -22.21 -13.07
C GLY A 418 14.26 -20.74 -12.76
N GLY A 419 15.12 -20.12 -11.92
CA GLY A 419 14.96 -18.70 -11.55
C GLY A 419 14.98 -17.73 -12.72
N GLU A 420 15.69 -18.05 -13.80
CA GLU A 420 15.66 -17.29 -15.04
C GLU A 420 14.27 -17.31 -15.70
N ALA A 421 13.65 -18.50 -15.78
CA ALA A 421 12.30 -18.66 -16.33
C ALA A 421 11.26 -17.90 -15.47
N VAL A 422 11.41 -17.89 -14.15
CA VAL A 422 10.62 -17.07 -13.22
C VAL A 422 10.76 -15.59 -13.55
N THR A 423 11.99 -15.10 -13.71
CA THR A 423 12.30 -13.71 -14.04
C THR A 423 11.64 -13.28 -15.35
N TRP A 424 11.79 -14.07 -16.40
CA TRP A 424 11.16 -13.79 -17.70
C TRP A 424 9.64 -13.90 -17.67
N THR A 425 9.08 -14.77 -16.84
CA THR A 425 7.61 -14.81 -16.63
C THR A 425 7.11 -13.49 -16.03
N PHE A 426 7.81 -12.95 -15.03
CA PHE A 426 7.45 -11.64 -14.46
C PHE A 426 7.65 -10.50 -15.46
N VAL A 427 8.69 -10.51 -16.29
CA VAL A 427 8.87 -9.53 -17.37
C VAL A 427 7.71 -9.62 -18.38
N GLY A 428 7.24 -10.83 -18.71
CA GLY A 428 6.05 -11.03 -19.53
C GLY A 428 4.78 -10.46 -18.90
N LEU A 429 4.62 -10.60 -17.57
CA LEU A 429 3.52 -9.97 -16.84
C LEU A 429 3.62 -8.43 -16.88
N TYR A 430 4.83 -7.86 -16.74
CA TYR A 430 5.02 -6.41 -16.93
C TYR A 430 4.69 -5.96 -18.35
N ALA A 431 4.99 -6.75 -19.39
CA ALA A 431 4.58 -6.45 -20.76
C ALA A 431 3.04 -6.42 -20.91
N CYS A 432 2.34 -7.37 -20.26
CA CYS A 432 0.88 -7.33 -20.19
C CYS A 432 0.36 -6.09 -19.43
N ALA A 433 1.00 -5.73 -18.31
CA ALA A 433 0.66 -4.53 -17.54
C ALA A 433 0.88 -3.26 -18.38
N PHE A 434 1.95 -3.18 -19.20
CA PHE A 434 2.21 -2.07 -20.11
C PHE A 434 1.05 -1.82 -21.07
N ALA A 435 0.52 -2.90 -21.66
CA ALA A 435 -0.65 -2.82 -22.54
C ALA A 435 -1.89 -2.37 -21.78
N MET A 436 -2.15 -2.93 -20.58
CA MET A 436 -3.32 -2.59 -19.76
C MET A 436 -3.29 -1.14 -19.27
N VAL A 437 -2.13 -0.62 -18.85
CA VAL A 437 -1.98 0.77 -18.38
C VAL A 437 -2.38 1.77 -19.47
N HIS A 438 -2.22 1.43 -20.76
CA HIS A 438 -2.64 2.30 -21.86
C HIS A 438 -4.13 2.66 -21.79
N PHE A 439 -4.97 1.76 -21.27
CA PHE A 439 -6.42 1.95 -21.16
C PHE A 439 -6.86 2.60 -19.84
N LEU A 440 -5.96 2.81 -18.88
CA LEU A 440 -6.26 3.45 -17.59
C LEU A 440 -6.26 4.98 -17.69
N VAL A 441 -7.06 5.52 -18.61
CA VAL A 441 -7.18 6.98 -18.83
C VAL A 441 -8.02 7.60 -17.74
N VAL A 442 -7.49 8.62 -17.07
CA VAL A 442 -8.14 9.38 -16.00
C VAL A 442 -8.23 10.88 -16.34
N PRO A 443 -9.15 11.66 -15.71
CA PRO A 443 -9.33 13.09 -16.02
C PRO A 443 -8.06 13.94 -15.93
N GLN A 444 -7.11 13.60 -15.07
CA GLN A 444 -5.82 14.28 -14.96
C GLN A 444 -5.06 14.29 -16.29
N ASP A 445 -5.13 13.20 -17.06
CA ASP A 445 -4.42 13.09 -18.33
C ASP A 445 -5.00 13.99 -19.43
N GLY A 446 -6.30 14.34 -19.34
CA GLY A 446 -6.97 15.26 -20.26
C GLY A 446 -6.47 16.69 -20.15
N GLY A 447 -6.15 17.14 -18.92
CA GLY A 447 -5.58 18.47 -18.68
C GLY A 447 -4.16 18.64 -19.25
N HIS A 448 -3.36 17.58 -19.26
CA HIS A 448 -2.01 17.59 -19.83
C HIS A 448 -1.98 17.45 -21.36
N ARG A 449 -3.02 16.86 -21.98
CA ARG A 449 -3.13 16.78 -23.45
C ARG A 449 -3.54 18.09 -24.10
N ALA A 450 -4.22 18.97 -23.34
CA ALA A 450 -4.62 20.30 -23.83
C ALA A 450 -3.50 21.37 -23.74
N ALA A 451 -2.38 21.06 -23.07
CA ALA A 451 -1.26 21.97 -22.86
C ALA A 451 -0.06 21.72 -23.83
N HIS A 452 -0.20 20.80 -24.76
CA HIS A 452 0.73 20.50 -25.86
C HIS A 452 -0.01 20.45 -27.18
#